data_f19abd8692b6a4d20bfbe8df08d24aa1
#
_entry.id   f19abd8692b6a4d20bfbe8df08d24aa1
#
_cell.length_a   1.000
_cell.length_b   1.000
_cell.length_c   1.000
_cell.angle_alpha   90.00
_cell.angle_beta   90.00
_cell.angle_gamma   90.00
#
_symmetry.space_group_name_H-M   'P 1'
#
loop_
_entity.id
_entity.type
_entity.pdbx_description
1 polymer ?
#
loop_
_entity_poly.entity_id
_entity_poly.type
_entity_poly.pdbx_seq_one_letter_code
_entity_poly.pdbx_strand_id
1 'polypeptide(L)'
;PRVRRQRQMCIRDRFTENKELTGKYLREQEQQQEDHQVVYPLGSFGWNLCGILESTAVTKELNQIIPILIIVFVCIMLLVGIIAFTIFKSFLRPVKQLLYGMERIQNGELDFTMERKKQDEFGMIIDSFNYMLVRIKELLHTVQRQRNNYYKLEMLALKSKLNPHFLYNAFDMIYWKMVLKNEYEIADVVATLADILRYCVNHKKEFVTVQEDMRYLSSYLSFQRLLLNEKLQYEIRIPDELSECEMPKLLIQPLVENAIKYGMNEQEGQLHVSLRQEGEYLIFEVWDNGKGMPEETCRRLLEDDTGDQGGFGVRLVKAMVKSTYGEECGVSIYSREGWGTKVTVRILRDVPVPEYIR
;
A
#
# COMPACT_ATOMS: atom_id res chain seq x y z
N PRO A 1 15.10 71.97 -25.18
CA PRO A 1 15.07 71.99 -26.65
C PRO A 1 14.41 73.22 -27.14
N ARG A 2 15.12 73.98 -27.97
CA ARG A 2 14.61 75.16 -28.59
C ARG A 2 13.59 74.81 -29.67
N VAL A 3 12.31 75.00 -29.40
CA VAL A 3 11.24 74.94 -30.38
C VAL A 3 11.45 76.13 -31.32
N ARG A 4 11.95 75.91 -32.52
CA ARG A 4 12.02 76.86 -33.58
C ARG A 4 10.59 77.13 -34.05
N ARG A 5 9.94 78.12 -33.50
CA ARG A 5 8.69 78.68 -34.06
C ARG A 5 9.05 79.36 -35.35
N GLN A 6 8.87 78.69 -36.49
CA GLN A 6 8.81 79.38 -37.77
C GLN A 6 7.48 80.17 -37.85
N ARG A 7 7.55 81.44 -37.60
CA ARG A 7 6.45 82.36 -37.90
C ARG A 7 6.49 82.62 -39.41
N GLN A 8 5.69 81.91 -40.18
CA GLN A 8 5.38 82.38 -41.54
C GLN A 8 4.26 83.42 -41.44
N MET A 9 4.64 84.68 -41.62
CA MET A 9 3.73 85.79 -41.72
C MET A 9 3.37 85.94 -43.20
N CYS A 10 2.23 85.42 -43.63
CA CYS A 10 1.71 85.69 -44.98
C CYS A 10 1.09 87.08 -45.02
N ILE A 11 1.83 88.06 -45.57
CA ILE A 11 1.28 89.35 -45.86
C ILE A 11 0.49 89.25 -47.18
N ARG A 12 -0.81 89.38 -47.08
CA ARG A 12 -1.74 89.33 -48.22
C ARG A 12 -2.09 90.78 -48.64
N ASP A 13 -1.33 91.31 -49.55
CA ASP A 13 -1.77 92.41 -50.43
C ASP A 13 -2.19 91.75 -51.76
N ARG A 14 -3.48 91.92 -52.10
CA ARG A 14 -4.05 91.61 -53.41
C ARG A 14 -4.85 90.30 -53.62
N PHE A 15 -5.81 90.02 -52.78
CA PHE A 15 -6.82 88.99 -53.12
C PHE A 15 -8.19 89.36 -52.51
N THR A 16 -8.75 90.50 -52.90
CA THR A 16 -10.15 90.84 -52.58
C THR A 16 -11.14 90.35 -53.67
N GLU A 17 -10.70 89.70 -54.74
CA GLU A 17 -11.59 89.45 -55.90
C GLU A 17 -11.90 87.97 -56.19
N ASN A 18 -11.42 87.03 -55.43
CA ASN A 18 -11.75 85.67 -55.73
C ASN A 18 -11.98 84.79 -54.48
N LYS A 19 -13.16 84.90 -53.84
CA LYS A 19 -13.62 84.09 -52.75
C LYS A 19 -13.64 82.58 -53.11
N GLU A 20 -13.82 82.22 -54.38
CA GLU A 20 -13.83 80.85 -54.88
C GLU A 20 -12.43 80.22 -54.90
N LEU A 21 -11.40 80.98 -55.31
CA LEU A 21 -10.03 80.48 -55.32
C LEU A 21 -9.47 80.23 -53.93
N THR A 22 -9.83 81.04 -52.96
CA THR A 22 -9.40 80.91 -51.59
C THR A 22 -10.06 79.69 -50.96
N GLY A 23 -11.35 79.42 -51.24
CA GLY A 23 -12.06 78.20 -50.78
C GLY A 23 -11.54 76.92 -51.40
N LYS A 24 -11.08 77.00 -52.65
CA LYS A 24 -10.51 75.82 -53.35
C LYS A 24 -9.11 75.50 -52.85
N TYR A 25 -8.28 76.50 -52.59
CA TYR A 25 -6.94 76.34 -52.03
C TYR A 25 -6.98 75.78 -50.60
N LEU A 26 -7.94 76.21 -49.79
CA LEU A 26 -8.13 75.69 -48.45
C LEU A 26 -8.64 74.23 -48.47
N ARG A 27 -9.52 73.87 -49.39
CA ARG A 27 -10.00 72.43 -49.53
C ARG A 27 -8.93 71.49 -50.10
N GLU A 28 -8.06 71.96 -50.99
CA GLU A 28 -6.95 71.15 -51.52
C GLU A 28 -5.86 70.96 -50.49
N GLN A 29 -5.65 71.81 -49.53
CA GLN A 29 -4.74 71.60 -48.38
C GLN A 29 -5.35 70.75 -47.27
N GLU A 30 -6.69 70.78 -47.06
CA GLU A 30 -7.37 69.93 -46.14
C GLU A 30 -7.31 68.45 -46.56
N GLN A 31 -7.13 68.13 -47.84
CA GLN A 31 -7.04 66.77 -48.35
C GLN A 31 -5.64 66.16 -48.32
N GLN A 32 -4.60 66.95 -48.06
CA GLN A 32 -3.22 66.49 -48.17
C GLN A 32 -2.42 66.39 -46.87
N GLN A 33 -2.92 66.92 -45.74
CA GLN A 33 -2.18 66.89 -44.49
C GLN A 33 -3.11 66.92 -43.27
N GLU A 34 -2.96 65.98 -42.37
CA GLU A 34 -3.57 65.93 -41.01
C GLU A 34 -3.04 67.04 -40.08
N ASP A 35 -2.83 68.25 -40.61
CA ASP A 35 -2.38 69.37 -39.82
C ASP A 35 -3.58 70.11 -39.27
N HIS A 36 -3.71 70.17 -37.95
CA HIS A 36 -4.75 70.90 -37.25
C HIS A 36 -4.46 72.43 -37.42
N GLN A 37 -5.25 73.06 -38.29
CA GLN A 37 -5.20 74.52 -38.47
C GLN A 37 -6.16 75.22 -37.49
N VAL A 38 -5.63 76.09 -36.66
CA VAL A 38 -6.43 76.94 -35.79
C VAL A 38 -6.43 78.38 -36.41
N VAL A 39 -7.59 78.76 -36.90
CA VAL A 39 -7.79 80.08 -37.51
C VAL A 39 -8.47 81.03 -36.51
N TYR A 40 -7.82 82.13 -36.16
CA TYR A 40 -8.35 83.12 -35.23
C TYR A 40 -8.59 84.46 -35.98
N PRO A 41 -9.85 84.92 -36.06
CA PRO A 41 -10.13 86.22 -36.73
C PRO A 41 -9.63 87.36 -35.88
N LEU A 42 -8.81 88.26 -36.48
CA LEU A 42 -8.26 89.46 -35.86
C LEU A 42 -9.13 90.68 -36.20
N GLY A 43 -10.12 90.99 -35.36
CA GLY A 43 -10.87 92.21 -35.30
C GLY A 43 -11.33 92.82 -36.64
N SER A 44 -11.50 94.14 -36.69
CA SER A 44 -12.15 94.96 -37.77
C SER A 44 -11.39 95.08 -39.10
N PHE A 45 -10.22 94.41 -39.23
CA PHE A 45 -9.39 94.51 -40.44
C PHE A 45 -9.44 93.32 -41.39
N GLY A 46 -10.32 92.37 -41.14
CA GLY A 46 -10.46 91.14 -41.99
C GLY A 46 -9.24 90.24 -42.04
N TRP A 47 -8.37 90.30 -41.07
CA TRP A 47 -7.17 89.51 -40.98
C TRP A 47 -7.44 88.22 -40.13
N ASN A 48 -6.95 87.06 -40.58
CA ASN A 48 -7.02 85.86 -39.87
C ASN A 48 -5.61 85.44 -39.47
N LEU A 49 -5.42 85.08 -38.20
CA LEU A 49 -4.21 84.43 -37.72
C LEU A 49 -4.38 82.91 -37.90
N CYS A 50 -3.56 82.32 -38.78
CA CYS A 50 -3.56 80.91 -39.02
C CYS A 50 -2.38 80.28 -38.30
N GLY A 51 -2.67 79.51 -37.31
CA GLY A 51 -1.67 78.67 -36.63
C GLY A 51 -1.72 77.26 -37.23
N ILE A 52 -0.64 76.82 -37.87
CA ILE A 52 -0.49 75.45 -38.38
C ILE A 52 0.31 74.67 -37.36
N LEU A 53 -0.32 73.64 -36.74
CA LEU A 53 0.37 72.70 -35.95
C LEU A 53 0.85 71.58 -36.88
N GLU A 54 2.14 71.53 -37.14
CA GLU A 54 2.74 70.46 -37.90
C GLU A 54 2.63 69.16 -37.08
N SER A 55 1.71 68.26 -37.43
CA SER A 55 1.56 66.95 -36.83
C SER A 55 2.82 66.13 -37.01
N THR A 56 3.58 66.36 -38.04
CA THR A 56 4.85 65.70 -38.33
C THR A 56 5.93 65.92 -37.26
N ALA A 57 5.92 67.07 -36.58
CA ALA A 57 6.89 67.36 -35.51
C ALA A 57 6.55 66.55 -34.26
N VAL A 58 5.26 66.42 -33.92
CA VAL A 58 4.77 65.64 -32.78
C VAL A 58 4.93 64.09 -33.02
N THR A 59 4.60 63.67 -34.25
CA THR A 59 4.72 62.23 -34.61
C THR A 59 6.19 61.83 -34.71
N LYS A 60 7.11 62.67 -35.09
CA LYS A 60 8.54 62.36 -35.14
C LYS A 60 9.15 62.24 -33.76
N GLU A 61 8.74 63.04 -32.79
CA GLU A 61 9.16 62.86 -31.38
C GLU A 61 8.53 61.64 -30.73
N LEU A 62 7.24 61.37 -31.01
CA LEU A 62 6.57 60.15 -30.56
C LEU A 62 7.23 58.88 -31.14
N ASN A 63 7.56 58.83 -32.40
CA ASN A 63 8.23 57.67 -33.04
C ASN A 63 9.64 57.44 -32.48
N GLN A 64 10.29 58.43 -31.87
CA GLN A 64 11.55 58.14 -31.11
C GLN A 64 11.33 57.57 -29.72
N ILE A 65 10.20 57.94 -29.08
CA ILE A 65 9.88 57.47 -27.71
C ILE A 65 9.26 56.07 -27.71
N ILE A 66 8.41 55.74 -28.69
CA ILE A 66 7.72 54.43 -28.78
C ILE A 66 8.69 53.27 -28.72
N PRO A 67 9.79 53.15 -29.48
CA PRO A 67 10.72 52.04 -29.41
C PRO A 67 11.38 51.90 -28.02
N ILE A 68 11.67 53.02 -27.36
CA ILE A 68 12.22 53.02 -26.00
C ILE A 68 11.20 52.45 -25.02
N LEU A 69 9.92 52.85 -25.11
CA LEU A 69 8.85 52.33 -24.28
C LEU A 69 8.65 50.80 -24.49
N ILE A 70 8.72 50.36 -25.76
CA ILE A 70 8.62 48.95 -26.09
C ILE A 70 9.79 48.16 -25.46
N ILE A 71 11.02 48.66 -25.57
CA ILE A 71 12.19 48.02 -24.97
C ILE A 71 12.04 47.92 -23.43
N VAL A 72 11.64 49.05 -22.80
CA VAL A 72 11.40 49.06 -21.34
C VAL A 72 10.30 48.06 -20.94
N PHE A 73 9.20 48.02 -21.70
CA PHE A 73 8.11 47.07 -21.46
C PHE A 73 8.58 45.63 -21.58
N VAL A 74 9.35 45.31 -22.64
CA VAL A 74 9.91 43.94 -22.82
C VAL A 74 10.88 43.59 -21.69
N CYS A 75 11.73 44.55 -21.27
CA CYS A 75 12.63 44.34 -20.12
C CYS A 75 11.87 44.07 -18.83
N ILE A 76 10.79 44.81 -18.56
CA ILE A 76 9.93 44.58 -17.38
C ILE A 76 9.28 43.21 -17.46
N MET A 77 8.73 42.83 -18.61
CA MET A 77 8.10 41.48 -18.79
C MET A 77 9.09 40.34 -18.59
N LEU A 78 10.32 40.50 -19.11
CA LEU A 78 11.39 39.53 -18.88
C LEU A 78 11.77 39.43 -17.40
N LEU A 79 11.89 40.57 -16.72
CA LEU A 79 12.20 40.62 -15.30
C LEU A 79 11.11 39.94 -14.46
N VAL A 80 9.84 40.27 -14.73
CA VAL A 80 8.68 39.59 -14.07
C VAL A 80 8.69 38.08 -14.34
N GLY A 81 8.98 37.67 -15.59
CA GLY A 81 9.08 36.25 -15.95
C GLY A 81 10.19 35.55 -15.17
N ILE A 82 11.36 36.14 -15.02
CA ILE A 82 12.48 35.59 -14.24
C ILE A 82 12.10 35.48 -12.75
N ILE A 83 11.47 36.53 -12.19
CA ILE A 83 11.01 36.52 -10.79
C ILE A 83 9.95 35.39 -10.58
N ALA A 84 8.96 35.31 -11.45
CA ALA A 84 7.92 34.30 -11.38
C ALA A 84 8.51 32.89 -11.48
N PHE A 85 9.45 32.66 -12.39
CA PHE A 85 10.15 31.36 -12.53
C PHE A 85 10.98 30.98 -11.30
N THR A 86 11.69 31.96 -10.71
CA THR A 86 12.47 31.75 -9.49
C THR A 86 11.57 31.39 -8.28
N ILE A 87 10.45 32.13 -8.13
CA ILE A 87 9.46 31.82 -7.08
C ILE A 87 8.87 30.43 -7.29
N PHE A 88 8.46 30.08 -8.51
CA PHE A 88 7.91 28.77 -8.83
C PHE A 88 8.89 27.65 -8.46
N LYS A 89 10.14 27.78 -8.87
CA LYS A 89 11.17 26.76 -8.62
C LYS A 89 11.59 26.69 -7.14
N SER A 90 11.59 27.82 -6.43
CA SER A 90 12.08 27.89 -5.05
C SER A 90 11.01 27.57 -4.01
N PHE A 91 9.74 27.87 -4.28
CA PHE A 91 8.64 27.71 -3.32
C PHE A 91 7.61 26.67 -3.72
N LEU A 92 7.02 26.79 -4.93
CA LEU A 92 5.88 25.93 -5.28
C LEU A 92 6.30 24.48 -5.45
N ARG A 93 7.47 24.22 -5.99
CA ARG A 93 7.92 22.85 -6.26
C ARG A 93 8.19 22.04 -4.98
N PRO A 94 8.92 22.54 -3.97
CA PRO A 94 9.09 21.88 -2.68
C PRO A 94 7.76 21.64 -1.94
N VAL A 95 6.86 22.63 -1.95
CA VAL A 95 5.53 22.49 -1.32
C VAL A 95 4.72 21.37 -1.96
N LYS A 96 4.71 21.29 -3.30
CA LYS A 96 4.05 20.18 -4.00
C LYS A 96 4.66 18.82 -3.65
N GLN A 97 5.98 18.72 -3.51
CA GLN A 97 6.62 17.47 -3.09
C GLN A 97 6.18 17.05 -1.68
N LEU A 98 6.10 17.99 -0.75
CA LEU A 98 5.62 17.72 0.62
C LEU A 98 4.15 17.24 0.63
N LEU A 99 3.27 17.91 -0.14
CA LEU A 99 1.88 17.50 -0.26
C LEU A 99 1.76 16.08 -0.84
N TYR A 100 2.51 15.78 -1.88
CA TYR A 100 2.54 14.43 -2.45
C TYR A 100 3.07 13.37 -1.46
N GLY A 101 4.10 13.72 -0.67
CA GLY A 101 4.59 12.85 0.40
C GLY A 101 3.53 12.60 1.49
N MET A 102 2.76 13.63 1.86
CA MET A 102 1.66 13.48 2.82
C MET A 102 0.53 12.59 2.28
N GLU A 103 0.18 12.72 1.01
CA GLU A 103 -0.82 11.88 0.35
C GLU A 103 -0.41 10.40 0.34
N ARG A 104 0.86 10.10 0.09
CA ARG A 104 1.39 8.73 0.19
C ARG A 104 1.26 8.15 1.60
N ILE A 105 1.55 8.95 2.64
CA ILE A 105 1.37 8.52 4.03
C ILE A 105 -0.11 8.21 4.32
N GLN A 106 -1.05 9.06 3.86
CA GLN A 106 -2.49 8.82 4.03
C GLN A 106 -2.94 7.51 3.38
N ASN A 107 -2.30 7.13 2.26
CA ASN A 107 -2.57 5.87 1.57
C ASN A 107 -1.83 4.67 2.21
N GLY A 108 -1.12 4.87 3.31
CA GLY A 108 -0.40 3.81 4.03
C GLY A 108 0.99 3.48 3.47
N GLU A 109 1.46 4.22 2.47
CA GLU A 109 2.80 4.04 1.92
C GLU A 109 3.82 4.76 2.79
N LEU A 110 4.57 4.00 3.59
CA LEU A 110 5.60 4.55 4.48
C LEU A 110 7.03 4.28 3.97
N ASP A 111 7.19 3.42 2.95
CA ASP A 111 8.50 3.00 2.43
C ASP A 111 9.01 3.93 1.34
N PHE A 112 9.18 5.20 1.69
CA PHE A 112 9.84 6.17 0.83
C PHE A 112 10.61 7.20 1.66
N THR A 113 11.52 7.90 1.01
CA THR A 113 12.24 9.07 1.56
C THR A 113 12.15 10.20 0.56
N MET A 114 12.02 11.43 1.06
CA MET A 114 12.03 12.61 0.22
C MET A 114 13.47 13.07 0.00
N GLU A 115 13.83 13.33 -1.26
CA GLU A 115 15.16 13.75 -1.64
C GLU A 115 15.39 15.23 -1.30
N ARG A 116 16.40 15.52 -0.49
CA ARG A 116 16.84 16.88 -0.19
C ARG A 116 17.65 17.44 -1.36
N LYS A 117 17.11 18.43 -2.07
CA LYS A 117 17.76 19.05 -3.22
C LYS A 117 18.53 20.35 -2.91
N LYS A 118 18.25 20.98 -1.79
CA LYS A 118 18.85 22.27 -1.40
C LYS A 118 19.13 22.32 0.10
N GLN A 119 20.13 23.13 0.47
CA GLN A 119 20.46 23.42 1.89
C GLN A 119 19.79 24.75 2.31
N ASP A 120 18.48 24.84 2.16
CA ASP A 120 17.64 25.97 2.56
C ASP A 120 16.59 25.53 3.59
N GLU A 121 15.69 26.42 3.97
CA GLU A 121 14.63 26.18 4.94
C GLU A 121 13.72 25.01 4.49
N PHE A 122 13.50 24.87 3.20
CA PHE A 122 12.74 23.73 2.65
C PHE A 122 13.50 22.41 2.79
N GLY A 123 14.82 22.42 2.67
CA GLY A 123 15.66 21.28 2.96
C GLY A 123 15.52 20.81 4.42
N MET A 124 15.46 21.74 5.37
CA MET A 124 15.22 21.43 6.79
C MET A 124 13.84 20.83 7.04
N ILE A 125 12.81 21.33 6.32
CA ILE A 125 11.45 20.76 6.42
C ILE A 125 11.42 19.34 5.87
N ILE A 126 12.11 19.06 4.76
CA ILE A 126 12.21 17.72 4.17
C ILE A 126 12.93 16.77 5.13
N ASP A 127 14.03 17.20 5.76
CA ASP A 127 14.75 16.39 6.76
C ASP A 127 13.84 16.06 7.96
N SER A 128 13.12 17.08 8.46
CA SER A 128 12.16 16.90 9.57
C SER A 128 11.02 15.94 9.19
N PHE A 129 10.54 16.02 7.95
CA PHE A 129 9.51 15.12 7.44
C PHE A 129 10.04 13.68 7.34
N ASN A 130 11.25 13.48 6.81
CA ASN A 130 11.87 12.15 6.74
C ASN A 130 12.11 11.57 8.14
N TYR A 131 12.54 12.39 9.10
CA TYR A 131 12.68 11.97 10.49
C TYR A 131 11.34 11.54 11.10
N MET A 132 10.27 12.30 10.84
CA MET A 132 8.91 11.93 11.27
C MET A 132 8.46 10.60 10.66
N LEU A 133 8.73 10.35 9.37
CA LEU A 133 8.44 9.08 8.71
C LEU A 133 9.13 7.89 9.40
N VAL A 134 10.43 8.03 9.68
CA VAL A 134 11.17 6.99 10.42
C VAL A 134 10.51 6.74 11.77
N ARG A 135 10.16 7.81 12.48
CA ARG A 135 9.54 7.69 13.81
C ARG A 135 8.16 7.03 13.77
N ILE A 136 7.35 7.32 12.77
CA ILE A 136 6.06 6.65 12.57
C ILE A 136 6.27 5.15 12.33
N LYS A 137 7.23 4.74 11.50
CA LYS A 137 7.56 3.32 11.27
C LYS A 137 7.97 2.62 12.56
N GLU A 138 8.86 3.22 13.34
CA GLU A 138 9.28 2.68 14.64
C GLU A 138 8.11 2.49 15.59
N LEU A 139 7.21 3.49 15.67
CA LEU A 139 6.02 3.41 16.51
C LEU A 139 5.08 2.29 16.04
N LEU A 140 4.84 2.14 14.74
CA LEU A 140 4.01 1.06 14.19
C LEU A 140 4.60 -0.32 14.51
N HIS A 141 5.91 -0.50 14.31
CA HIS A 141 6.59 -1.74 14.71
C HIS A 141 6.48 -2.02 16.21
N THR A 142 6.61 -0.99 17.02
CA THR A 142 6.48 -1.13 18.49
C THR A 142 5.05 -1.53 18.87
N VAL A 143 4.04 -0.90 18.29
CA VAL A 143 2.62 -1.23 18.53
C VAL A 143 2.31 -2.67 18.08
N GLN A 144 2.79 -3.07 16.90
CA GLN A 144 2.61 -4.45 16.43
C GLN A 144 3.27 -5.47 17.38
N ARG A 145 4.51 -5.18 17.83
CA ARG A 145 5.21 -6.03 18.79
C ARG A 145 4.48 -6.12 20.14
N GLN A 146 4.00 -5.00 20.66
CA GLN A 146 3.21 -4.98 21.90
C GLN A 146 1.90 -5.76 21.75
N ARG A 147 1.20 -5.61 20.64
CA ARG A 147 -0.03 -6.36 20.34
C ARG A 147 0.23 -7.86 20.29
N ASN A 148 1.29 -8.28 19.61
CA ASN A 148 1.67 -9.70 19.55
C ASN A 148 2.05 -10.24 20.94
N ASN A 149 2.77 -9.47 21.75
CA ASN A 149 3.08 -9.86 23.12
C ASN A 149 1.83 -9.94 23.99
N TYR A 150 0.89 -9.00 23.84
CA TYR A 150 -0.39 -9.04 24.55
C TYR A 150 -1.17 -10.32 24.22
N TYR A 151 -1.31 -10.68 22.93
CA TYR A 151 -1.95 -11.93 22.53
C TYR A 151 -1.23 -13.16 23.06
N LYS A 152 0.12 -13.17 23.08
CA LYS A 152 0.88 -14.26 23.69
C LYS A 152 0.58 -14.40 25.19
N LEU A 153 0.54 -13.29 25.92
CA LEU A 153 0.24 -13.27 27.35
C LEU A 153 -1.21 -13.70 27.63
N GLU A 154 -2.16 -13.24 26.85
CA GLU A 154 -3.57 -13.63 26.96
C GLU A 154 -3.75 -15.14 26.70
N MET A 155 -3.09 -15.67 25.67
CA MET A 155 -3.07 -17.10 25.40
C MET A 155 -2.40 -17.91 26.52
N LEU A 156 -1.31 -17.41 27.08
CA LEU A 156 -0.67 -18.04 28.25
C LEU A 156 -1.58 -18.03 29.47
N ALA A 157 -2.29 -16.92 29.72
CA ALA A 157 -3.25 -16.81 30.83
C ALA A 157 -4.45 -17.74 30.65
N LEU A 158 -4.99 -17.86 29.41
CA LEU A 158 -6.05 -18.81 29.11
C LEU A 158 -5.58 -20.26 29.29
N LYS A 159 -4.38 -20.57 28.82
CA LYS A 159 -3.75 -21.91 28.97
C LYS A 159 -3.45 -22.24 30.42
N SER A 160 -3.05 -21.26 31.24
CA SER A 160 -2.76 -21.50 32.68
C SER A 160 -4.01 -21.75 33.51
N LYS A 161 -5.20 -21.31 33.07
CA LYS A 161 -6.48 -21.59 33.71
C LYS A 161 -6.88 -23.07 33.60
N LEU A 162 -6.41 -23.76 32.57
CA LEU A 162 -6.47 -25.22 32.49
C LEU A 162 -5.28 -25.76 33.28
N ASN A 163 -5.48 -26.18 34.53
CA ASN A 163 -4.41 -26.84 35.27
C ASN A 163 -4.12 -28.22 34.65
N PRO A 164 -3.03 -28.39 33.84
CA PRO A 164 -2.79 -29.63 33.13
C PRO A 164 -2.62 -30.83 34.08
N HIS A 165 -2.00 -30.57 35.23
CA HIS A 165 -1.79 -31.55 36.23
C HIS A 165 -3.10 -32.10 36.86
N PHE A 166 -4.08 -31.22 37.06
CA PHE A 166 -5.40 -31.63 37.52
C PHE A 166 -6.10 -32.57 36.51
N LEU A 167 -6.00 -32.19 35.21
CA LEU A 167 -6.59 -33.00 34.15
C LEU A 167 -5.93 -34.38 34.04
N TYR A 168 -4.60 -34.45 34.12
CA TYR A 168 -3.88 -35.73 34.08
C TYR A 168 -4.27 -36.62 35.30
N ASN A 169 -4.28 -36.05 36.48
CA ASN A 169 -4.68 -36.78 37.68
C ASN A 169 -6.13 -37.28 37.61
N ALA A 170 -7.03 -36.50 37.00
CA ALA A 170 -8.42 -36.89 36.79
C ALA A 170 -8.52 -38.08 35.82
N PHE A 171 -7.78 -38.06 34.68
CA PHE A 171 -7.75 -39.18 33.73
C PHE A 171 -7.11 -40.42 34.33
N ASP A 172 -5.99 -40.29 35.04
CA ASP A 172 -5.36 -41.42 35.73
C ASP A 172 -6.34 -42.07 36.75
N MET A 173 -7.09 -41.26 37.51
CA MET A 173 -8.08 -41.78 38.43
C MET A 173 -9.22 -42.53 37.72
N ILE A 174 -9.71 -41.99 36.58
CA ILE A 174 -10.74 -42.67 35.79
C ILE A 174 -10.19 -43.97 35.21
N TYR A 175 -8.98 -43.97 34.65
CA TYR A 175 -8.30 -45.16 34.12
C TYR A 175 -8.27 -46.29 35.16
N TRP A 176 -7.73 -46.03 36.34
CA TRP A 176 -7.64 -47.05 37.39
C TRP A 176 -9.01 -47.51 37.86
N LYS A 177 -10.01 -46.65 37.91
CA LYS A 177 -11.39 -47.08 38.22
C LYS A 177 -11.98 -48.02 37.18
N MET A 178 -11.69 -47.82 35.88
CA MET A 178 -12.15 -48.71 34.81
C MET A 178 -11.41 -50.03 34.86
N VAL A 179 -10.10 -50.02 35.06
CA VAL A 179 -9.30 -51.24 35.24
C VAL A 179 -9.84 -52.11 36.42
N LEU A 180 -10.14 -51.47 37.57
CA LEU A 180 -10.69 -52.17 38.74
C LEU A 180 -12.09 -52.76 38.50
N LYS A 181 -12.81 -52.26 37.52
CA LYS A 181 -14.12 -52.77 37.10
C LYS A 181 -14.02 -53.80 35.95
N ASN A 182 -12.83 -54.12 35.48
CA ASN A 182 -12.54 -54.96 34.32
C ASN A 182 -13.06 -54.39 32.98
N GLU A 183 -13.28 -53.05 32.93
CA GLU A 183 -13.70 -52.33 31.73
C GLU A 183 -12.46 -51.83 30.95
N TYR A 184 -11.70 -52.77 30.40
CA TYR A 184 -10.40 -52.51 29.78
C TYR A 184 -10.50 -51.66 28.51
N GLU A 185 -11.53 -51.85 27.69
CA GLU A 185 -11.75 -51.05 26.49
C GLU A 185 -11.93 -49.57 26.83
N ILE A 186 -12.70 -49.23 27.86
CA ILE A 186 -12.91 -47.84 28.30
C ILE A 186 -11.62 -47.32 28.94
N ALA A 187 -10.88 -48.14 29.68
CA ALA A 187 -9.60 -47.71 30.23
C ALA A 187 -8.60 -47.31 29.13
N ASP A 188 -8.49 -48.08 28.05
CA ASP A 188 -7.61 -47.78 26.92
C ASP A 188 -8.01 -46.49 26.22
N VAL A 189 -9.31 -46.19 26.06
CA VAL A 189 -9.80 -44.94 25.51
C VAL A 189 -9.39 -43.75 26.40
N VAL A 190 -9.52 -43.88 27.72
CA VAL A 190 -9.13 -42.86 28.69
C VAL A 190 -7.63 -42.59 28.67
N ALA A 191 -6.82 -43.67 28.59
CA ALA A 191 -5.36 -43.58 28.46
C ALA A 191 -4.96 -42.87 27.19
N THR A 192 -5.56 -43.21 26.06
CA THR A 192 -5.34 -42.54 24.77
C THR A 192 -5.68 -41.02 24.83
N LEU A 193 -6.82 -40.69 25.45
CA LEU A 193 -7.21 -39.29 25.64
C LEU A 193 -6.24 -38.53 26.55
N ALA A 194 -5.74 -39.16 27.62
CA ALA A 194 -4.73 -38.58 28.50
C ALA A 194 -3.41 -38.31 27.75
N ASP A 195 -2.97 -39.22 26.87
CA ASP A 195 -1.77 -39.03 26.06
C ASP A 195 -1.92 -37.94 25.01
N ILE A 196 -3.06 -37.84 24.33
CA ILE A 196 -3.40 -36.77 23.41
C ILE A 196 -3.33 -35.42 24.14
N LEU A 197 -3.98 -35.30 25.32
CA LEU A 197 -3.97 -34.08 26.08
C LEU A 197 -2.56 -33.71 26.58
N ARG A 198 -1.79 -34.71 27.05
CA ARG A 198 -0.39 -34.52 27.50
C ARG A 198 0.48 -33.96 26.39
N TYR A 199 0.34 -34.48 25.18
CA TYR A 199 1.07 -33.97 24.02
C TYR A 199 0.64 -32.52 23.68
N CYS A 200 -0.64 -32.20 23.57
CA CYS A 200 -1.15 -30.89 23.25
C CYS A 200 -0.74 -29.81 24.26
N VAL A 201 -0.75 -30.13 25.55
CA VAL A 201 -0.51 -29.19 26.65
C VAL A 201 0.98 -29.03 26.99
N ASN A 202 1.83 -29.95 26.58
CA ASN A 202 3.27 -29.84 26.80
C ASN A 202 3.91 -28.83 25.86
N HIS A 203 4.17 -27.63 26.36
CA HIS A 203 4.69 -26.48 25.62
C HIS A 203 6.22 -26.33 25.66
N LYS A 204 6.94 -27.32 26.18
CA LYS A 204 8.41 -27.23 26.33
C LYS A 204 9.16 -27.21 24.99
N LYS A 205 8.53 -27.74 23.94
CA LYS A 205 9.12 -27.85 22.61
C LYS A 205 8.19 -27.19 21.58
N GLU A 206 8.68 -26.20 20.83
CA GLU A 206 7.99 -25.63 19.66
C GLU A 206 8.24 -26.46 18.39
N PHE A 207 9.39 -27.14 18.34
CA PHE A 207 9.76 -28.08 17.28
C PHE A 207 9.88 -29.48 17.84
N VAL A 208 9.47 -30.45 17.04
CA VAL A 208 9.47 -31.89 17.36
C VAL A 208 9.90 -32.68 16.14
N THR A 209 10.30 -33.92 16.31
CA THR A 209 10.55 -34.80 15.16
C THR A 209 9.23 -35.21 14.47
N VAL A 210 9.32 -35.43 13.16
CA VAL A 210 8.19 -35.98 12.38
C VAL A 210 7.62 -37.20 13.08
N GLN A 211 8.46 -38.10 13.59
CA GLN A 211 8.05 -39.31 14.29
C GLN A 211 7.22 -38.99 15.54
N GLU A 212 7.65 -38.02 16.38
CA GLU A 212 6.92 -37.62 17.58
C GLU A 212 5.51 -37.11 17.24
N ASP A 213 5.41 -36.21 16.21
CA ASP A 213 4.14 -35.60 15.80
C ASP A 213 3.21 -36.61 15.12
N MET A 214 3.74 -37.51 14.28
CA MET A 214 2.95 -38.55 13.62
C MET A 214 2.47 -39.63 14.58
N ARG A 215 3.23 -39.97 15.64
CA ARG A 215 2.76 -40.85 16.69
C ARG A 215 1.57 -40.24 17.42
N TYR A 216 1.66 -39.00 17.77
CA TYR A 216 0.52 -38.25 18.34
C TYR A 216 -0.69 -38.26 17.39
N LEU A 217 -0.46 -37.92 16.09
CA LEU A 217 -1.52 -37.90 15.09
C LEU A 217 -2.20 -39.28 14.94
N SER A 218 -1.44 -40.36 15.01
CA SER A 218 -1.97 -41.71 14.99
C SER A 218 -2.88 -42.00 16.20
N SER A 219 -2.46 -41.59 17.40
CA SER A 219 -3.29 -41.74 18.62
C SER A 219 -4.57 -40.89 18.50
N TYR A 220 -4.47 -39.69 17.99
CA TYR A 220 -5.62 -38.80 17.74
C TYR A 220 -6.61 -39.42 16.75
N LEU A 221 -6.12 -39.94 15.62
CA LEU A 221 -6.95 -40.58 14.59
C LEU A 221 -7.61 -41.88 15.10
N SER A 222 -6.90 -42.68 15.90
CA SER A 222 -7.46 -43.87 16.54
C SER A 222 -8.62 -43.49 17.47
N PHE A 223 -8.45 -42.42 18.25
CA PHE A 223 -9.51 -41.91 19.12
C PHE A 223 -10.72 -41.40 18.32
N GLN A 224 -10.47 -40.61 17.25
CA GLN A 224 -11.53 -40.11 16.36
C GLN A 224 -12.28 -41.27 15.65
N ARG A 225 -11.59 -42.31 15.27
CA ARG A 225 -12.19 -43.52 14.68
C ARG A 225 -13.19 -44.17 15.62
N LEU A 226 -12.84 -44.29 16.92
CA LEU A 226 -13.76 -44.80 17.94
C LEU A 226 -15.01 -43.90 18.09
N LEU A 227 -14.82 -42.56 18.15
CA LEU A 227 -15.93 -41.61 18.26
C LEU A 227 -16.88 -41.67 17.07
N LEU A 228 -16.37 -41.99 15.90
CA LEU A 228 -17.11 -42.08 14.65
C LEU A 228 -17.64 -43.50 14.34
N ASN A 229 -17.70 -44.36 15.36
CA ASN A 229 -18.19 -45.73 15.24
C ASN A 229 -17.50 -46.53 14.10
N GLU A 230 -16.17 -46.44 14.04
CA GLU A 230 -15.29 -47.13 13.07
C GLU A 230 -15.50 -46.68 11.59
N LYS A 231 -16.23 -45.60 11.33
CA LYS A 231 -16.49 -45.07 9.97
C LYS A 231 -15.28 -44.33 9.39
N LEU A 232 -14.26 -44.01 10.18
CA LEU A 232 -13.03 -43.37 9.72
C LEU A 232 -11.99 -44.42 9.34
N GLN A 233 -11.60 -44.50 8.08
CA GLN A 233 -10.43 -45.21 7.63
C GLN A 233 -9.30 -44.22 7.42
N TYR A 234 -8.14 -44.51 8.00
CA TYR A 234 -6.99 -43.59 7.83
C TYR A 234 -5.70 -44.34 7.57
N GLU A 235 -4.79 -43.72 6.85
CA GLU A 235 -3.46 -44.20 6.57
C GLU A 235 -2.43 -43.07 6.73
N ILE A 236 -1.33 -43.37 7.46
CA ILE A 236 -0.20 -42.46 7.61
C ILE A 236 1.02 -43.13 6.97
N ARG A 237 1.58 -42.51 5.93
CA ARG A 237 2.75 -42.99 5.17
C ARG A 237 3.90 -42.04 5.34
N ILE A 238 4.85 -42.38 6.20
CA ILE A 238 6.06 -41.59 6.46
C ILE A 238 7.27 -42.47 6.18
N PRO A 239 8.18 -42.11 5.29
CA PRO A 239 9.45 -42.80 5.10
C PRO A 239 10.30 -42.76 6.38
N ASP A 240 10.90 -43.87 6.76
CA ASP A 240 11.72 -43.96 7.98
C ASP A 240 12.89 -42.96 7.96
N GLU A 241 13.43 -42.68 6.79
CA GLU A 241 14.54 -41.73 6.57
C GLU A 241 14.18 -40.27 6.94
N LEU A 242 12.89 -39.94 6.96
CA LEU A 242 12.38 -38.60 7.28
C LEU A 242 11.83 -38.48 8.70
N SER A 243 11.84 -39.57 9.46
CA SER A 243 11.27 -39.65 10.81
C SER A 243 11.93 -38.73 11.82
N GLU A 244 13.25 -38.51 11.66
CA GLU A 244 14.05 -37.65 12.56
C GLU A 244 14.11 -36.18 12.13
N CYS A 245 13.50 -35.81 10.98
CA CYS A 245 13.42 -34.42 10.57
C CYS A 245 12.60 -33.63 11.59
N GLU A 246 13.05 -32.38 11.86
CA GLU A 246 12.34 -31.46 12.76
C GLU A 246 11.25 -30.67 12.02
N MET A 247 10.11 -30.48 12.67
CA MET A 247 8.99 -29.71 12.17
C MET A 247 8.28 -28.97 13.32
N PRO A 248 7.54 -27.89 13.04
CA PRO A 248 6.72 -27.24 14.06
C PRO A 248 5.70 -28.23 14.63
N LYS A 249 5.59 -28.23 15.93
CA LYS A 249 4.65 -29.09 16.65
C LYS A 249 3.21 -28.84 16.22
N LEU A 250 2.44 -29.90 15.99
CA LEU A 250 1.02 -29.89 15.59
C LEU A 250 0.78 -29.15 14.24
N LEU A 251 1.79 -29.13 13.32
CA LEU A 251 1.68 -28.49 12.02
C LEU A 251 0.55 -29.09 11.16
N ILE A 252 0.43 -30.42 11.16
CA ILE A 252 -0.49 -31.17 10.29
C ILE A 252 -1.88 -31.34 10.91
N GLN A 253 -1.97 -31.35 12.23
CA GLN A 253 -3.22 -31.60 12.96
C GLN A 253 -4.40 -30.71 12.51
N PRO A 254 -4.27 -29.35 12.32
CA PRO A 254 -5.40 -28.53 11.91
C PRO A 254 -5.98 -28.91 10.54
N LEU A 255 -5.16 -29.47 9.67
CA LEU A 255 -5.59 -29.95 8.35
C LEU A 255 -6.37 -31.27 8.47
N VAL A 256 -5.88 -32.18 9.33
CA VAL A 256 -6.55 -33.44 9.66
C VAL A 256 -7.89 -33.20 10.35
N GLU A 257 -7.96 -32.25 11.28
CA GLU A 257 -9.23 -31.84 11.91
C GLU A 257 -10.23 -31.32 10.88
N ASN A 258 -9.77 -30.50 9.92
CA ASN A 258 -10.61 -30.02 8.83
C ASN A 258 -11.09 -31.19 7.95
N ALA A 259 -10.22 -32.09 7.60
CA ALA A 259 -10.57 -33.29 6.82
C ALA A 259 -11.64 -34.14 7.52
N ILE A 260 -11.52 -34.36 8.83
CA ILE A 260 -12.54 -35.09 9.62
C ILE A 260 -13.84 -34.31 9.67
N LYS A 261 -13.78 -33.01 9.99
CA LYS A 261 -14.97 -32.15 10.19
C LYS A 261 -15.78 -31.92 8.92
N TYR A 262 -15.10 -31.69 7.78
CA TYR A 262 -15.72 -31.33 6.54
C TYR A 262 -15.66 -32.39 5.45
N GLY A 263 -14.70 -33.34 5.57
CA GLY A 263 -14.51 -34.45 4.65
C GLY A 263 -15.40 -35.65 4.95
N MET A 264 -15.76 -35.83 6.23
CA MET A 264 -16.61 -36.97 6.60
C MET A 264 -18.09 -36.59 6.48
N ASN A 265 -18.74 -37.10 5.45
CA ASN A 265 -20.19 -37.16 5.37
C ASN A 265 -20.68 -38.41 6.12
N GLU A 266 -22.00 -38.63 6.18
CA GLU A 266 -22.65 -39.81 6.81
C GLU A 266 -22.15 -41.20 6.30
N GLN A 267 -21.26 -41.20 5.32
CA GLN A 267 -20.60 -42.34 4.72
C GLN A 267 -19.21 -42.60 5.32
N GLU A 268 -18.59 -43.71 4.97
CA GLU A 268 -17.21 -44.03 5.38
C GLU A 268 -16.23 -42.98 4.83
N GLY A 269 -15.52 -42.33 5.73
CA GLY A 269 -14.50 -41.34 5.41
C GLY A 269 -13.12 -41.98 5.25
N GLN A 270 -12.40 -41.62 4.22
CA GLN A 270 -11.01 -41.99 4.01
C GLN A 270 -10.10 -40.77 4.17
N LEU A 271 -9.04 -40.94 4.96
CA LEU A 271 -8.03 -39.95 5.23
C LEU A 271 -6.64 -40.49 4.97
N HIS A 272 -5.87 -39.85 4.12
CA HIS A 272 -4.49 -40.22 3.89
C HIS A 272 -3.56 -39.05 4.26
N VAL A 273 -2.57 -39.35 5.07
CA VAL A 273 -1.48 -38.43 5.42
C VAL A 273 -0.18 -39.02 4.90
N SER A 274 0.55 -38.29 4.11
CA SER A 274 1.82 -38.77 3.56
C SER A 274 2.89 -37.68 3.62
N LEU A 275 4.14 -38.11 3.71
CA LEU A 275 5.33 -37.30 3.65
C LEU A 275 6.23 -37.80 2.54
N ARG A 276 6.76 -36.86 1.74
CA ARG A 276 7.84 -37.14 0.80
C ARG A 276 8.86 -36.00 0.82
N GLN A 277 10.05 -36.29 0.34
CA GLN A 277 11.09 -35.28 0.16
C GLN A 277 11.19 -34.91 -1.33
N GLU A 278 11.27 -33.62 -1.62
CA GLU A 278 11.56 -33.06 -2.94
C GLU A 278 12.71 -32.07 -2.84
N GLY A 279 13.92 -32.52 -3.16
CA GLY A 279 15.14 -31.72 -2.98
C GLY A 279 15.37 -31.35 -1.51
N GLU A 280 15.39 -30.05 -1.23
CA GLU A 280 15.55 -29.53 0.14
C GLU A 280 14.22 -29.36 0.89
N TYR A 281 13.10 -29.78 0.30
CA TYR A 281 11.78 -29.58 0.88
C TYR A 281 11.18 -30.91 1.38
N LEU A 282 10.47 -30.81 2.50
CA LEU A 282 9.53 -31.80 2.99
C LEU A 282 8.13 -31.43 2.52
N ILE A 283 7.46 -32.38 1.88
CA ILE A 283 6.12 -32.19 1.32
C ILE A 283 5.16 -33.10 2.09
N PHE A 284 4.35 -32.50 2.94
CA PHE A 284 3.23 -33.20 3.59
C PHE A 284 1.98 -33.08 2.73
N GLU A 285 1.27 -34.18 2.57
CA GLU A 285 -0.03 -34.21 1.91
C GLU A 285 -1.08 -34.80 2.85
N VAL A 286 -2.19 -34.09 2.99
CA VAL A 286 -3.39 -34.58 3.70
C VAL A 286 -4.51 -34.62 2.67
N TRP A 287 -5.05 -35.78 2.43
CA TRP A 287 -6.15 -36.02 1.49
C TRP A 287 -7.34 -36.67 2.19
N ASP A 288 -8.54 -36.16 1.89
CA ASP A 288 -9.81 -36.75 2.30
C ASP A 288 -10.71 -37.03 1.07
N ASN A 289 -11.58 -38.03 1.20
CA ASN A 289 -12.59 -38.39 0.19
C ASN A 289 -13.93 -37.69 0.40
N GLY A 290 -13.94 -36.53 1.08
CA GLY A 290 -15.15 -35.82 1.45
C GLY A 290 -15.86 -35.15 0.28
N LYS A 291 -16.79 -34.25 0.61
CA LYS A 291 -17.61 -33.53 -0.41
C LYS A 291 -16.80 -32.65 -1.36
N GLY A 292 -15.58 -32.31 -1.00
CA GLY A 292 -14.78 -31.34 -1.74
C GLY A 292 -15.36 -29.92 -1.70
N MET A 293 -14.76 -29.02 -2.50
CA MET A 293 -15.19 -27.63 -2.61
C MET A 293 -14.85 -27.06 -3.98
N PRO A 294 -15.58 -26.00 -4.44
CA PRO A 294 -15.27 -25.29 -5.67
C PRO A 294 -13.89 -24.64 -5.64
N GLU A 295 -13.26 -24.49 -6.80
CA GLU A 295 -11.94 -23.86 -6.94
C GLU A 295 -11.89 -22.43 -6.40
N GLU A 296 -12.96 -21.68 -6.58
CA GLU A 296 -13.09 -20.32 -6.05
C GLU A 296 -13.00 -20.28 -4.51
N THR A 297 -13.58 -21.29 -3.85
CA THR A 297 -13.48 -21.43 -2.39
C THR A 297 -12.05 -21.76 -1.98
N CYS A 298 -11.35 -22.66 -2.70
CA CYS A 298 -9.95 -22.96 -2.45
C CYS A 298 -9.08 -21.70 -2.56
N ARG A 299 -9.26 -20.91 -3.63
CA ARG A 299 -8.53 -19.65 -3.84
C ARG A 299 -8.79 -18.66 -2.71
N ARG A 300 -10.06 -18.45 -2.33
CA ARG A 300 -10.42 -17.55 -1.22
C ARG A 300 -9.80 -17.99 0.11
N LEU A 301 -9.74 -19.28 0.43
CA LEU A 301 -9.09 -19.79 1.64
C LEU A 301 -7.59 -19.55 1.67
N LEU A 302 -6.94 -19.46 0.51
CA LEU A 302 -5.51 -19.16 0.38
C LEU A 302 -5.20 -17.66 0.33
N GLU A 303 -6.09 -16.81 -0.21
CA GLU A 303 -5.87 -15.37 -0.42
C GLU A 303 -6.38 -14.51 0.76
N ASP A 304 -7.49 -14.90 1.40
CA ASP A 304 -8.16 -14.09 2.41
C ASP A 304 -7.67 -14.41 3.83
N ASP A 305 -6.83 -13.52 4.37
CA ASP A 305 -6.31 -13.63 5.74
C ASP A 305 -7.32 -13.16 6.83
N THR A 306 -8.47 -12.55 6.44
CA THR A 306 -9.42 -11.87 7.36
C THR A 306 -10.80 -12.52 7.46
N GLY A 307 -11.10 -13.51 6.64
CA GLY A 307 -12.44 -14.11 6.52
C GLY A 307 -12.91 -14.84 7.79
N ASP A 308 -14.09 -14.45 8.26
CA ASP A 308 -14.72 -14.91 9.52
C ASP A 308 -15.42 -16.29 9.40
N GLN A 309 -15.58 -16.82 8.19
CA GLN A 309 -16.35 -18.04 7.92
C GLN A 309 -15.52 -19.19 7.31
N GLY A 310 -15.01 -20.08 8.16
CA GLY A 310 -14.39 -21.34 7.73
C GLY A 310 -12.91 -21.25 7.36
N GLY A 311 -12.22 -22.39 7.30
CA GLY A 311 -10.81 -22.50 6.88
C GLY A 311 -9.77 -22.05 7.92
N PHE A 312 -10.14 -21.92 9.18
CA PHE A 312 -9.23 -21.51 10.25
C PHE A 312 -7.97 -22.39 10.29
N GLY A 313 -8.10 -23.69 10.14
CA GLY A 313 -6.96 -24.63 10.19
C GLY A 313 -5.95 -24.38 9.05
N VAL A 314 -6.42 -24.17 7.82
CA VAL A 314 -5.54 -23.89 6.68
C VAL A 314 -4.80 -22.55 6.87
N ARG A 315 -5.52 -21.51 7.32
CA ARG A 315 -4.91 -20.20 7.59
C ARG A 315 -3.88 -20.26 8.71
N LEU A 316 -4.18 -21.02 9.77
CA LEU A 316 -3.24 -21.24 10.87
C LEU A 316 -1.94 -21.88 10.37
N VAL A 317 -2.05 -22.97 9.59
CA VAL A 317 -0.88 -23.66 9.01
C VAL A 317 -0.12 -22.75 8.05
N LYS A 318 -0.82 -22.01 7.17
CA LYS A 318 -0.21 -21.02 6.26
C LYS A 318 0.58 -19.95 7.03
N ALA A 319 -0.01 -19.38 8.08
CA ALA A 319 0.64 -18.39 8.92
C ALA A 319 1.86 -18.97 9.66
N MET A 320 1.75 -20.20 10.18
CA MET A 320 2.84 -20.91 10.85
C MET A 320 3.99 -21.19 9.88
N VAL A 321 3.71 -21.73 8.69
CA VAL A 321 4.72 -22.01 7.67
C VAL A 321 5.42 -20.74 7.22
N LYS A 322 4.65 -19.69 6.90
CA LYS A 322 5.21 -18.41 6.46
C LYS A 322 6.08 -17.74 7.54
N SER A 323 5.64 -17.78 8.81
CA SER A 323 6.40 -17.18 9.92
C SER A 323 7.68 -17.92 10.25
N THR A 324 7.72 -19.25 10.03
CA THR A 324 8.85 -20.12 10.39
C THR A 324 9.85 -20.26 9.24
N TYR A 325 9.36 -20.41 8.00
CA TYR A 325 10.16 -20.82 6.85
C TYR A 325 10.24 -19.74 5.74
N GLY A 326 9.50 -18.63 5.86
CA GLY A 326 9.49 -17.55 4.87
C GLY A 326 8.58 -17.81 3.66
N GLU A 327 8.74 -16.99 2.62
CA GLU A 327 7.86 -16.98 1.42
C GLU A 327 8.12 -18.15 0.46
N GLU A 328 9.25 -18.86 0.57
CA GLU A 328 9.59 -19.99 -0.30
C GLU A 328 8.83 -21.27 0.08
N CYS A 329 8.27 -21.30 1.29
CA CYS A 329 7.44 -22.37 1.81
C CYS A 329 5.98 -21.98 1.83
N GLY A 330 5.06 -22.95 1.84
CA GLY A 330 3.65 -22.59 1.79
C GLY A 330 2.69 -23.76 1.83
N VAL A 331 1.42 -23.41 1.69
CA VAL A 331 0.29 -24.35 1.66
C VAL A 331 -0.43 -24.20 0.32
N SER A 332 -0.77 -25.32 -0.29
CA SER A 332 -1.62 -25.36 -1.48
C SER A 332 -2.81 -26.30 -1.24
N ILE A 333 -3.94 -26.00 -1.88
CA ILE A 333 -5.18 -26.77 -1.78
C ILE A 333 -5.59 -27.16 -3.18
N TYR A 334 -5.89 -28.44 -3.35
CA TYR A 334 -6.57 -28.96 -4.52
C TYR A 334 -7.84 -29.68 -4.07
N SER A 335 -8.99 -29.22 -4.55
CA SER A 335 -10.28 -29.82 -4.21
C SER A 335 -11.22 -29.77 -5.39
N ARG A 336 -12.11 -30.76 -5.44
CA ARG A 336 -13.17 -30.84 -6.42
C ARG A 336 -14.40 -31.45 -5.75
N GLU A 337 -15.57 -30.88 -6.04
CA GLU A 337 -16.85 -31.39 -5.54
C GLU A 337 -17.04 -32.88 -5.88
N GLY A 338 -17.33 -33.68 -4.87
CA GLY A 338 -17.51 -35.12 -4.98
C GLY A 338 -16.23 -35.95 -5.10
N TRP A 339 -15.05 -35.32 -5.13
CA TRP A 339 -13.75 -35.99 -5.17
C TRP A 339 -12.99 -35.93 -3.82
N GLY A 340 -13.28 -34.92 -3.03
CA GLY A 340 -12.58 -34.67 -1.76
C GLY A 340 -11.62 -33.48 -1.85
N THR A 341 -10.75 -33.37 -0.83
CA THR A 341 -9.78 -32.29 -0.71
C THR A 341 -8.38 -32.83 -0.47
N LYS A 342 -7.40 -32.28 -1.16
CA LYS A 342 -5.96 -32.51 -0.91
C LYS A 342 -5.32 -31.19 -0.53
N VAL A 343 -4.74 -31.16 0.67
CA VAL A 343 -3.94 -30.04 1.16
C VAL A 343 -2.47 -30.45 1.17
N THR A 344 -1.61 -29.64 0.55
CA THR A 344 -0.17 -29.88 0.49
C THR A 344 0.55 -28.80 1.26
N VAL A 345 1.43 -29.18 2.17
CA VAL A 345 2.29 -28.26 2.94
C VAL A 345 3.73 -28.51 2.55
N ARG A 346 4.41 -27.44 2.09
CA ARG A 346 5.82 -27.46 1.73
C ARG A 346 6.63 -26.68 2.75
N ILE A 347 7.60 -27.33 3.39
CA ILE A 347 8.54 -26.74 4.35
C ILE A 347 9.97 -27.13 3.98
N LEU A 348 10.96 -26.36 4.44
CA LEU A 348 12.37 -26.74 4.31
C LEU A 348 12.69 -27.88 5.28
N ARG A 349 13.54 -28.83 4.82
CA ARG A 349 14.01 -29.95 5.63
C ARG A 349 14.90 -29.50 6.80
N ASP A 350 15.87 -28.65 6.49
CA ASP A 350 16.92 -28.23 7.42
C ASP A 350 16.78 -26.73 7.66
N VAL A 351 15.86 -26.32 8.53
CA VAL A 351 15.80 -24.93 9.00
C VAL A 351 16.72 -24.81 10.22
N PRO A 352 17.67 -23.88 10.26
CA PRO A 352 18.37 -23.54 11.48
C PRO A 352 17.34 -22.99 12.48
N VAL A 353 16.94 -23.85 13.44
CA VAL A 353 16.06 -23.43 14.53
C VAL A 353 16.82 -22.35 15.32
N PRO A 354 16.29 -21.12 15.40
CA PRO A 354 16.96 -20.04 16.14
C PRO A 354 17.28 -20.49 17.56
N GLU A 355 18.51 -20.20 18.05
CA GLU A 355 18.98 -20.65 19.38
C GLU A 355 18.05 -20.26 20.53
N TYR A 356 17.24 -19.19 20.38
CA TYR A 356 16.28 -18.73 21.39
C TYR A 356 14.97 -19.58 21.41
N ILE A 357 14.81 -20.53 20.51
CA ILE A 357 13.66 -21.46 20.46
C ILE A 357 14.04 -22.84 21.01
N ARG A 358 15.34 -23.17 21.08
CA ARG A 358 15.85 -24.36 21.75
C ARG A 358 15.90 -24.16 23.26
#